data_57c175956f52393c4e15fc1d312fae9d
#
_entry.id   57c175956f52393c4e15fc1d312fae9d
#
_cell.length_a   1.000
_cell.length_b   1.000
_cell.length_c   1.000
_cell.angle_alpha   90.00
_cell.angle_beta   90.00
_cell.angle_gamma   90.00
#
_symmetry.space_group_name_H-M   'P 1'
#
loop_
_entity.id
_entity.type
_entity.pdbx_description
1 polymer ?
#
loop_
_entity_poly.entity_id
_entity_poly.type
_entity_poly.pdbx_seq_one_letter_code
_entity_poly.pdbx_strand_id
1 'polypeptide(L)'
;MKKSLAGLSVLSLALALVIGCRAGGQVYEVKDAPVQTAAGKQLTLEQVQKAIIDAGIKQTWIMTPVKPGELLGEYNVQSHQIHVTIPYTTKNYSILYKDSSNLRYDPVKRTIHVNYQKWIERLDNEIKARLSAAGS
;
A
#
# COMPACT_ATOMS: atom_id res chain seq x y z
N MET A 1 53.97 6.19 55.16
CA MET A 1 53.87 6.28 53.71
C MET A 1 52.80 5.33 53.26
N LYS A 2 51.64 5.84 52.89
CA LYS A 2 50.53 5.02 52.38
C LYS A 2 50.35 5.33 50.93
N LYS A 3 50.67 4.38 50.06
CA LYS A 3 50.36 4.50 48.64
C LYS A 3 48.96 3.98 48.40
N SER A 4 48.07 4.89 48.02
CA SER A 4 46.72 4.57 47.63
C SER A 4 46.74 4.02 46.21
N LEU A 5 46.36 2.76 46.06
CA LEU A 5 46.11 2.14 44.76
C LEU A 5 44.68 2.47 44.35
N ALA A 6 44.55 3.42 43.44
CA ALA A 6 43.27 3.71 42.83
C ALA A 6 42.94 2.56 41.86
N GLY A 7 41.91 1.80 42.19
CA GLY A 7 41.35 0.78 41.31
C GLY A 7 40.66 1.42 40.13
N LEU A 8 41.19 1.13 38.96
CA LEU A 8 40.62 1.52 37.68
C LEU A 8 39.45 0.57 37.38
N SER A 9 38.25 1.03 37.66
CA SER A 9 37.03 0.32 37.28
C SER A 9 36.80 0.51 35.78
N VAL A 10 37.15 -0.51 35.02
CA VAL A 10 36.80 -0.55 33.58
C VAL A 10 35.30 -0.89 33.46
N LEU A 11 34.52 0.13 33.25
CA LEU A 11 33.10 -0.02 32.95
C LEU A 11 33.00 -0.47 31.48
N SER A 12 32.88 -1.78 31.26
CA SER A 12 32.59 -2.35 29.96
C SER A 12 31.16 -1.95 29.55
N LEU A 13 31.08 -0.92 28.71
CA LEU A 13 29.84 -0.54 28.06
C LEU A 13 29.55 -1.60 26.95
N ALA A 14 28.76 -2.60 27.32
CA ALA A 14 28.22 -3.54 26.34
C ALA A 14 27.24 -2.78 25.42
N LEU A 15 27.75 -2.40 24.24
CA LEU A 15 26.92 -1.87 23.16
C LEU A 15 26.06 -3.02 22.64
N ALA A 16 24.86 -3.14 23.18
CA ALA A 16 23.84 -4.03 22.63
C ALA A 16 23.47 -3.52 21.24
N LEU A 17 24.04 -4.15 20.20
CA LEU A 17 23.54 -4.01 18.84
C LEU A 17 22.12 -4.56 18.83
N VAL A 18 21.15 -3.67 18.97
CA VAL A 18 19.77 -3.97 18.65
C VAL A 18 19.72 -4.13 17.13
N ILE A 19 19.93 -5.37 16.66
CA ILE A 19 19.58 -5.74 15.30
C ILE A 19 18.06 -5.63 15.27
N GLY A 20 17.57 -4.44 14.92
CA GLY A 20 16.17 -4.22 14.67
C GLY A 20 15.78 -5.13 13.53
N CYS A 21 15.10 -6.25 13.82
CA CYS A 21 14.30 -6.93 12.82
C CYS A 21 13.45 -5.85 12.18
N ARG A 22 13.67 -5.58 10.87
CA ARG A 22 12.79 -4.67 10.12
C ARG A 22 11.40 -5.28 10.15
N ALA A 23 10.62 -4.88 11.13
CA ALA A 23 9.19 -5.13 11.16
C ALA A 23 8.63 -4.60 9.85
N GLY A 24 7.77 -5.35 9.17
CA GLY A 24 7.06 -4.88 7.99
C GLY A 24 6.32 -3.59 8.30
N GLY A 25 6.00 -2.80 7.28
CA GLY A 25 5.16 -1.60 7.45
C GLY A 25 3.71 -1.98 7.77
N GLN A 26 2.96 -1.02 8.32
CA GLN A 26 1.51 -1.17 8.46
C GLN A 26 0.88 -1.37 7.08
N VAL A 27 -0.19 -2.18 7.01
CA VAL A 27 -0.96 -2.33 5.77
C VAL A 27 -1.51 -0.97 5.37
N TYR A 28 -1.04 -0.49 4.24
CA TYR A 28 -1.49 0.77 3.65
C TYR A 28 -2.76 0.54 2.84
N GLU A 29 -3.77 1.34 3.08
CA GLU A 29 -5.04 1.32 2.34
C GLU A 29 -5.41 2.74 1.91
N VAL A 30 -6.01 2.86 0.73
CA VAL A 30 -6.64 4.09 0.27
C VAL A 30 -8.12 4.00 0.63
N LYS A 31 -8.63 4.97 1.38
CA LYS A 31 -10.02 4.98 1.82
C LYS A 31 -10.72 6.23 1.35
N ASP A 32 -11.85 6.04 0.67
CA ASP A 32 -12.74 7.11 0.22
C ASP A 32 -12.03 8.24 -0.55
N ALA A 33 -11.05 7.87 -1.40
CA ALA A 33 -10.39 8.83 -2.26
C ALA A 33 -11.40 9.46 -3.23
N PRO A 34 -11.39 10.79 -3.42
CA PRO A 34 -12.38 11.44 -4.26
C PRO A 34 -12.17 11.13 -5.74
N VAL A 35 -13.28 10.92 -6.45
CA VAL A 35 -13.31 10.90 -7.92
C VAL A 35 -13.30 12.36 -8.39
N GLN A 36 -12.16 12.80 -8.91
CA GLN A 36 -11.97 14.17 -9.39
C GLN A 36 -11.54 14.16 -10.85
N THR A 37 -12.19 15.00 -11.66
CA THR A 37 -11.81 15.26 -13.05
C THR A 37 -11.20 16.64 -13.17
N ALA A 38 -10.29 16.82 -14.14
CA ALA A 38 -9.65 18.11 -14.40
C ALA A 38 -10.68 19.20 -14.77
N ALA A 39 -11.76 18.82 -15.46
CA ALA A 39 -12.83 19.75 -15.87
C ALA A 39 -13.95 19.91 -14.83
N GLY A 40 -13.87 19.27 -13.67
CA GLY A 40 -14.94 19.27 -12.67
C GLY A 40 -16.21 18.51 -13.10
N LYS A 41 -16.14 17.73 -14.19
CA LYS A 41 -17.26 17.00 -14.75
C LYS A 41 -17.52 15.73 -13.94
N GLN A 42 -18.79 15.45 -13.66
CA GLN A 42 -19.19 14.21 -13.00
C GLN A 42 -19.10 13.04 -13.98
N LEU A 43 -18.47 11.93 -13.54
CA LEU A 43 -18.37 10.71 -14.30
C LEU A 43 -19.55 9.77 -14.01
N THR A 44 -19.87 8.93 -14.99
CA THR A 44 -20.75 7.78 -14.77
C THR A 44 -20.01 6.68 -14.03
N LEU A 45 -20.74 5.70 -13.49
CA LEU A 45 -20.12 4.56 -12.81
C LEU A 45 -19.22 3.75 -13.76
N GLU A 46 -19.63 3.60 -15.02
CA GLU A 46 -18.86 2.91 -16.06
C GLU A 46 -17.57 3.67 -16.40
N GLN A 47 -17.61 4.99 -16.44
CA GLN A 47 -16.42 5.80 -16.67
C GLN A 47 -15.43 5.68 -15.51
N VAL A 48 -15.90 5.65 -14.27
CA VAL A 48 -15.06 5.42 -13.09
C VAL A 48 -14.45 4.02 -13.15
N GLN A 49 -15.25 2.99 -13.43
CA GLN A 49 -14.77 1.62 -13.60
C GLN A 49 -13.69 1.52 -14.64
N LYS A 50 -13.93 2.09 -15.82
CA LYS A 50 -12.96 2.09 -16.91
C LYS A 50 -11.64 2.75 -16.51
N ALA A 51 -11.70 3.89 -15.84
CA ALA A 51 -10.51 4.60 -15.38
C ALA A 51 -9.68 3.75 -14.41
N ILE A 52 -10.34 3.06 -13.47
CA ILE A 52 -9.66 2.17 -12.52
C ILE A 52 -9.05 0.96 -13.22
N ILE A 53 -9.76 0.35 -14.17
CA ILE A 53 -9.25 -0.79 -14.95
C ILE A 53 -8.03 -0.36 -15.78
N ASP A 54 -8.12 0.75 -16.51
CA ASP A 54 -7.02 1.28 -17.32
C ASP A 54 -5.78 1.63 -16.48
N ALA A 55 -5.99 2.16 -15.27
CA ALA A 55 -4.93 2.41 -14.32
C ALA A 55 -4.25 1.12 -13.85
N GLY A 56 -5.05 0.11 -13.54
CA GLY A 56 -4.55 -1.21 -13.16
C GLY A 56 -3.69 -1.84 -14.27
N ILE A 57 -4.19 -1.85 -15.49
CA ILE A 57 -3.46 -2.37 -16.66
C ILE A 57 -2.12 -1.65 -16.81
N LYS A 58 -2.10 -0.33 -16.70
CA LYS A 58 -0.87 0.47 -16.80
C LYS A 58 0.16 0.09 -15.74
N GLN A 59 -0.30 -0.26 -14.54
CA GLN A 59 0.54 -0.67 -13.41
C GLN A 59 0.70 -2.20 -13.29
N THR A 60 0.34 -2.95 -14.35
CA THR A 60 0.45 -4.41 -14.45
C THR A 60 -0.41 -5.19 -13.45
N TRP A 61 -1.48 -4.59 -12.98
CA TRP A 61 -2.52 -5.27 -12.21
C TRP A 61 -3.53 -5.93 -13.14
N ILE A 62 -4.08 -7.04 -12.70
CA ILE A 62 -5.25 -7.67 -13.31
C ILE A 62 -6.48 -7.16 -12.57
N MET A 63 -7.39 -6.49 -13.29
CA MET A 63 -8.61 -5.94 -12.71
C MET A 63 -9.82 -6.73 -13.18
N THR A 64 -10.53 -7.34 -12.23
CA THR A 64 -11.70 -8.17 -12.51
C THR A 64 -12.95 -7.54 -11.90
N PRO A 65 -13.98 -7.20 -12.69
CA PRO A 65 -15.26 -6.80 -12.14
C PRO A 65 -15.91 -7.92 -11.32
N VAL A 66 -16.32 -7.61 -10.10
CA VAL A 66 -17.01 -8.55 -9.19
C VAL A 66 -18.51 -8.31 -9.26
N LYS A 67 -18.89 -7.04 -9.15
CA LYS A 67 -20.27 -6.54 -9.27
C LYS A 67 -20.21 -5.05 -9.59
N PRO A 68 -21.31 -4.40 -9.99
CA PRO A 68 -21.34 -2.96 -10.15
C PRO A 68 -20.83 -2.25 -8.87
N GLY A 69 -19.84 -1.38 -9.01
CA GLY A 69 -19.23 -0.68 -7.87
C GLY A 69 -18.13 -1.44 -7.13
N GLU A 70 -17.67 -2.60 -7.64
CA GLU A 70 -16.58 -3.34 -7.01
C GLU A 70 -15.70 -4.06 -8.03
N LEU A 71 -14.40 -3.86 -7.92
CA LEU A 71 -13.35 -4.57 -8.65
C LEU A 71 -12.48 -5.39 -7.70
N LEU A 72 -12.00 -6.52 -8.19
CA LEU A 72 -10.87 -7.25 -7.59
C LEU A 72 -9.61 -6.87 -8.36
N GLY A 73 -8.60 -6.38 -7.66
CA GLY A 73 -7.27 -6.16 -8.21
C GLY A 73 -6.32 -7.26 -7.77
N GLU A 74 -5.60 -7.84 -8.73
CA GLU A 74 -4.54 -8.82 -8.50
C GLU A 74 -3.22 -8.28 -9.03
N TYR A 75 -2.18 -8.34 -8.22
CA TYR A 75 -0.82 -7.96 -8.60
C TYR A 75 0.15 -9.10 -8.33
N ASN A 76 0.83 -9.52 -9.37
CA ASN A 76 1.83 -10.58 -9.32
C ASN A 76 3.20 -9.99 -9.64
N VAL A 77 4.13 -10.05 -8.70
CA VAL A 77 5.49 -9.55 -8.86
C VAL A 77 6.49 -10.53 -8.25
N GLN A 78 7.36 -11.09 -9.09
CA GLN A 78 8.27 -12.16 -8.68
C GLN A 78 7.50 -13.34 -8.03
N SER A 79 7.80 -13.68 -6.78
CA SER A 79 7.10 -14.70 -6.01
C SER A 79 5.95 -14.16 -5.14
N HIS A 80 5.66 -12.87 -5.23
CA HIS A 80 4.63 -12.22 -4.41
C HIS A 80 3.31 -12.11 -5.16
N GLN A 81 2.22 -12.35 -4.47
CA GLN A 81 0.86 -12.13 -4.98
C GLN A 81 0.07 -11.28 -4.00
N ILE A 82 -0.68 -10.33 -4.53
CA ILE A 82 -1.52 -9.41 -3.76
C ILE A 82 -2.91 -9.40 -4.36
N HIS A 83 -3.92 -9.44 -3.51
CA HIS A 83 -5.29 -9.14 -3.87
C HIS A 83 -5.79 -7.93 -3.07
N VAL A 84 -6.44 -7.03 -3.78
CA VAL A 84 -7.13 -5.88 -3.18
C VAL A 84 -8.57 -5.85 -3.64
N THR A 85 -9.45 -5.36 -2.78
CA THR A 85 -10.83 -5.02 -3.13
C THR A 85 -10.88 -3.53 -3.41
N ILE A 86 -11.48 -3.14 -4.54
CA ILE A 86 -11.62 -1.75 -4.94
C ILE A 86 -13.09 -1.42 -5.08
N PRO A 87 -13.78 -1.03 -3.99
CA PRO A 87 -15.10 -0.47 -4.06
C PRO A 87 -15.05 0.95 -4.65
N TYR A 88 -15.99 1.29 -5.50
CA TYR A 88 -16.07 2.59 -6.13
C TYR A 88 -17.50 3.05 -6.36
N THR A 89 -17.67 4.35 -6.34
CA THR A 89 -18.91 5.05 -6.71
C THR A 89 -18.56 6.12 -7.74
N THR A 90 -19.53 6.92 -8.13
CA THR A 90 -19.26 8.11 -8.96
C THR A 90 -18.55 9.23 -8.19
N LYS A 91 -18.43 9.14 -6.86
CA LYS A 91 -17.87 10.18 -6.00
C LYS A 91 -16.55 9.81 -5.35
N ASN A 92 -16.33 8.52 -5.05
CA ASN A 92 -15.13 8.07 -4.36
C ASN A 92 -14.76 6.62 -4.72
N TYR A 93 -13.56 6.22 -4.36
CA TYR A 93 -13.08 4.84 -4.44
C TYR A 93 -12.15 4.53 -3.28
N SER A 94 -11.98 3.24 -3.01
CA SER A 94 -11.02 2.74 -2.00
C SER A 94 -10.17 1.63 -2.60
N ILE A 95 -8.98 1.43 -2.05
CA ILE A 95 -8.11 0.29 -2.34
C ILE A 95 -7.84 -0.39 -1.02
N LEU A 96 -8.49 -1.53 -0.79
CA LEU A 96 -8.47 -2.23 0.49
C LEU A 96 -7.72 -3.55 0.36
N TYR A 97 -6.86 -3.85 1.33
CA TYR A 97 -6.18 -5.14 1.40
C TYR A 97 -7.19 -6.27 1.53
N LYS A 98 -7.04 -7.30 0.70
CA LYS A 98 -7.85 -8.52 0.78
C LYS A 98 -7.03 -9.69 1.31
N ASP A 99 -6.00 -10.07 0.57
CA ASP A 99 -5.05 -11.12 0.94
C ASP A 99 -3.73 -10.98 0.19
N SER A 100 -2.74 -11.76 0.57
CA SER A 100 -1.44 -11.81 -0.10
C SER A 100 -0.72 -13.12 0.15
N SER A 101 0.23 -13.44 -0.73
CA SER A 101 1.13 -14.57 -0.59
C SER A 101 2.58 -14.09 -0.58
N ASN A 102 3.40 -14.69 0.30
CA ASN A 102 4.84 -14.44 0.39
C ASN A 102 5.24 -12.98 0.69
N LEU A 103 4.42 -12.26 1.45
CA LEU A 103 4.64 -10.87 1.85
C LEU A 103 4.75 -10.69 3.37
N ARG A 104 4.92 -11.78 4.12
CA ARG A 104 5.07 -11.76 5.58
C ARG A 104 3.92 -10.98 6.26
N TYR A 105 2.70 -11.17 5.77
CA TYR A 105 1.54 -10.53 6.37
C TYR A 105 1.27 -11.09 7.78
N ASP A 106 1.15 -10.19 8.74
CA ASP A 106 0.74 -10.49 10.13
C ASP A 106 -0.68 -9.95 10.34
N PRO A 107 -1.69 -10.82 10.48
CA PRO A 107 -3.08 -10.39 10.62
C PRO A 107 -3.38 -9.74 11.97
N VAL A 108 -2.60 -10.01 13.00
CA VAL A 108 -2.78 -9.44 14.35
C VAL A 108 -2.25 -8.00 14.38
N LYS A 109 -1.02 -7.81 13.93
CA LYS A 109 -0.37 -6.50 13.87
C LYS A 109 -0.77 -5.67 12.66
N ARG A 110 -1.40 -6.31 11.66
CA ARG A 110 -1.67 -5.73 10.34
C ARG A 110 -0.42 -5.13 9.69
N THR A 111 0.67 -5.88 9.74
CA THR A 111 1.92 -5.51 9.09
C THR A 111 2.19 -6.39 7.88
N ILE A 112 2.87 -5.85 6.88
CA ILE A 112 3.18 -6.50 5.61
C ILE A 112 4.53 -6.00 5.11
N HIS A 113 5.12 -6.70 4.14
CA HIS A 113 6.37 -6.29 3.51
C HIS A 113 6.32 -4.82 3.04
N VAL A 114 7.36 -4.05 3.31
CA VAL A 114 7.43 -2.59 3.06
C VAL A 114 7.15 -2.18 1.61
N ASN A 115 7.39 -3.05 0.64
CA ASN A 115 7.12 -2.74 -0.77
C ASN A 115 5.61 -2.69 -1.09
N TYR A 116 4.75 -3.30 -0.27
CA TYR A 116 3.30 -3.28 -0.48
C TYR A 116 2.77 -1.86 -0.62
N GLN A 117 3.14 -0.97 0.30
CA GLN A 117 2.72 0.43 0.25
C GLN A 117 3.07 1.08 -1.10
N LYS A 118 4.27 0.89 -1.60
CA LYS A 118 4.72 1.47 -2.88
C LYS A 118 3.88 1.01 -4.05
N TRP A 119 3.46 -0.25 -4.05
CA TRP A 119 2.64 -0.80 -5.14
C TRP A 119 1.22 -0.22 -5.09
N ILE A 120 0.65 -0.05 -3.89
CA ILE A 120 -0.66 0.58 -3.72
C ILE A 120 -0.60 2.07 -4.09
N GLU A 121 0.43 2.80 -3.67
CA GLU A 121 0.61 4.22 -4.02
C GLU A 121 0.74 4.43 -5.53
N ARG A 122 1.46 3.56 -6.23
CA ARG A 122 1.57 3.62 -7.70
C ARG A 122 0.22 3.40 -8.38
N LEU A 123 -0.55 2.43 -7.90
CA LEU A 123 -1.89 2.18 -8.40
C LEU A 123 -2.80 3.38 -8.15
N ASP A 124 -2.80 3.91 -6.93
CA ASP A 124 -3.61 5.07 -6.55
C ASP A 124 -3.29 6.31 -7.39
N ASN A 125 -2.02 6.60 -7.59
CA ASN A 125 -1.58 7.73 -8.42
C ASN A 125 -2.02 7.58 -9.88
N GLU A 126 -1.96 6.38 -10.44
CA GLU A 126 -2.42 6.13 -11.80
C GLU A 126 -3.96 6.23 -11.89
N ILE A 127 -4.69 5.74 -10.89
CA ILE A 127 -6.16 5.90 -10.83
C ILE A 127 -6.53 7.38 -10.86
N LYS A 128 -5.90 8.19 -10.02
CA LYS A 128 -6.11 9.65 -9.99
C LYS A 128 -5.85 10.30 -11.35
N ALA A 129 -4.76 9.91 -12.01
CA ALA A 129 -4.42 10.43 -13.34
C ALA A 129 -5.47 10.07 -14.39
N ARG A 130 -5.97 8.82 -14.38
CA ARG A 130 -7.00 8.35 -15.31
C ARG A 130 -8.35 9.01 -15.04
N LEU A 131 -8.74 9.16 -13.79
CA LEU A 131 -9.97 9.86 -13.41
C LEU A 131 -9.90 11.33 -13.83
N SER A 132 -8.78 11.99 -13.59
CA SER A 132 -8.57 13.38 -14.02
C SER A 132 -8.75 13.56 -15.52
N ALA A 133 -8.25 12.64 -16.34
CA ALA A 133 -8.35 12.68 -17.79
C ALA A 133 -9.71 12.22 -18.33
N ALA A 134 -10.47 11.42 -17.59
CA ALA A 134 -11.71 10.79 -18.09
C ALA A 134 -12.85 11.78 -18.34
N GLY A 135 -12.79 12.99 -17.77
CA GLY A 135 -13.79 14.04 -17.95
C GLY A 135 -13.50 15.03 -19.09
N SER A 136 -12.44 14.77 -19.84
CA SER A 136 -11.99 15.66 -20.93
C SER A 136 -12.73 15.41 -22.22
#